data_523a8151cb3c4ea3b84699e1ca07dfb8
#
_entry.id   523a8151cb3c4ea3b84699e1ca07dfb8
#
_cell.length_a   1.000
_cell.length_b   1.000
_cell.length_c   1.000
_cell.angle_alpha   90.00
_cell.angle_beta   90.00
_cell.angle_gamma   90.00
#
_symmetry.space_group_name_H-M   'P 1'
#
loop_
_entity.id
_entity.type
_entity.pdbx_description
1 polymer ?
#
loop_
_entity_poly.entity_id
_entity_poly.type
_entity_poly.pdbx_seq_one_letter_code
_entity_poly.pdbx_strand_id
1 'polypeptide(L)'
;MKGVAISTNVNGEELSSPRLDPFFAKAVELDVLIFVHPEGFTQPDRLTEHYFINLLGHPMETSIAISHLIFDGTLERHSGLKICFAHGGGFLPAYAGRMDHAFPLRPDCQTKISKLPGEYMQQLFFDTVDFEPDQLSHLINRYGSDHILLGTDFPYDMGETDPLGLVGKVDGLSEDDVASVCGLNAARLLKLDA
;
A
#
# COMPACT_ATOMS: atom_id res chain seq x y z
N MET A 1 -7.41 -20.24 -3.86
CA MET A 1 -6.87 -18.89 -4.18
C MET A 1 -6.21 -18.37 -2.93
N LYS A 2 -5.00 -17.83 -3.02
CA LYS A 2 -4.24 -17.32 -1.84
C LYS A 2 -4.31 -15.79 -1.71
N GLY A 3 -4.60 -15.11 -2.81
CA GLY A 3 -4.74 -13.66 -2.89
C GLY A 3 -5.30 -13.24 -4.23
N VAL A 4 -5.50 -11.95 -4.41
CA VAL A 4 -5.99 -11.33 -5.64
C VAL A 4 -5.28 -10.01 -5.88
N ALA A 5 -4.91 -9.71 -7.14
CA ALA A 5 -4.42 -8.41 -7.56
C ALA A 5 -5.57 -7.59 -8.15
N ILE A 6 -5.65 -6.32 -7.78
CA ILE A 6 -6.62 -5.36 -8.31
C ILE A 6 -5.94 -4.02 -8.60
N SER A 7 -6.56 -3.19 -9.45
CA SER A 7 -6.11 -1.82 -9.65
C SER A 7 -6.51 -0.89 -8.49
N THR A 8 -5.98 0.32 -8.48
CA THR A 8 -6.29 1.40 -7.53
C THR A 8 -7.70 1.97 -7.67
N ASN A 9 -8.35 1.73 -8.81
CA ASN A 9 -9.75 2.06 -9.08
C ASN A 9 -10.37 1.02 -10.01
N VAL A 10 -11.69 1.02 -10.16
CA VAL A 10 -12.42 0.13 -11.08
C VAL A 10 -13.21 0.97 -12.07
N ASN A 11 -12.72 1.11 -13.30
CA ASN A 11 -13.33 1.96 -14.34
C ASN A 11 -13.50 3.43 -13.89
N GLY A 12 -12.54 3.97 -13.16
CA GLY A 12 -12.58 5.33 -12.61
C GLY A 12 -13.44 5.48 -11.35
N GLU A 13 -13.97 4.40 -10.81
CA GLU A 13 -14.69 4.36 -9.54
C GLU A 13 -13.72 3.97 -8.41
N GLU A 14 -13.72 4.74 -7.33
CA GLU A 14 -12.83 4.51 -6.19
C GLU A 14 -13.07 3.14 -5.53
N LEU A 15 -12.01 2.54 -4.99
CA LEU A 15 -12.10 1.26 -4.29
C LEU A 15 -13.04 1.32 -3.07
N SER A 16 -13.24 2.49 -2.48
CA SER A 16 -14.15 2.72 -1.35
C SER A 16 -15.63 2.73 -1.74
N SER A 17 -15.97 2.58 -3.03
CA SER A 17 -17.36 2.53 -3.49
C SER A 17 -18.16 1.46 -2.75
N PRO A 18 -19.38 1.79 -2.28
CA PRO A 18 -20.27 0.80 -1.63
C PRO A 18 -20.52 -0.44 -2.47
N ARG A 19 -20.42 -0.35 -3.79
CA ARG A 19 -20.54 -1.49 -4.71
C ARG A 19 -19.46 -2.55 -4.47
N LEU A 20 -18.29 -2.15 -3.97
CA LEU A 20 -17.16 -3.04 -3.70
C LEU A 20 -17.15 -3.58 -2.25
N ASP A 21 -18.01 -3.10 -1.36
CA ASP A 21 -18.12 -3.62 0.01
C ASP A 21 -18.28 -5.15 0.08
N PRO A 22 -19.13 -5.82 -0.76
CA PRO A 22 -19.22 -7.28 -0.75
C PRO A 22 -17.92 -8.00 -1.12
N PHE A 23 -17.09 -7.39 -1.97
CA PHE A 23 -15.76 -7.91 -2.33
C PHE A 23 -14.81 -7.87 -1.12
N PHE A 24 -14.76 -6.75 -0.40
CA PHE A 24 -13.92 -6.63 0.80
C PHE A 24 -14.41 -7.54 1.93
N ALA A 25 -15.71 -7.60 2.17
CA ALA A 25 -16.28 -8.53 3.14
C ALA A 25 -15.91 -9.98 2.83
N LYS A 26 -15.95 -10.38 1.54
CA LYS A 26 -15.55 -11.74 1.12
C LYS A 26 -14.04 -11.97 1.27
N ALA A 27 -13.19 -10.97 1.01
CA ALA A 27 -11.76 -11.08 1.23
C ALA A 27 -11.41 -11.30 2.71
N VAL A 28 -12.09 -10.60 3.62
CA VAL A 28 -11.97 -10.82 5.07
C VAL A 28 -12.45 -12.23 5.46
N GLU A 29 -13.63 -12.66 4.99
CA GLU A 29 -14.17 -14.00 5.28
C GLU A 29 -13.21 -15.12 4.85
N LEU A 30 -12.60 -14.97 3.67
CA LEU A 30 -11.65 -15.94 3.11
C LEU A 30 -10.22 -15.76 3.67
N ASP A 31 -10.00 -14.70 4.42
CA ASP A 31 -8.68 -14.34 4.97
C ASP A 31 -7.58 -14.37 3.89
N VAL A 32 -7.81 -13.65 2.78
CA VAL A 32 -6.91 -13.57 1.62
C VAL A 32 -6.29 -12.18 1.48
N LEU A 33 -5.07 -12.16 0.93
CA LEU A 33 -4.36 -10.93 0.61
C LEU A 33 -4.95 -10.29 -0.66
N ILE A 34 -5.17 -8.97 -0.61
CA ILE A 34 -5.42 -8.12 -1.78
C ILE A 34 -4.12 -7.37 -2.08
N PHE A 35 -3.60 -7.50 -3.30
CA PHE A 35 -2.50 -6.68 -3.80
C PHE A 35 -3.06 -5.60 -4.70
N VAL A 36 -2.77 -4.34 -4.39
CA VAL A 36 -3.24 -3.18 -5.15
C VAL A 36 -2.08 -2.59 -5.94
N HIS A 37 -2.19 -2.61 -7.26
CA HIS A 37 -1.21 -2.06 -8.18
C HIS A 37 -1.86 -1.02 -9.11
N PRO A 38 -1.29 0.18 -9.28
CA PRO A 38 -1.83 1.21 -10.17
C PRO A 38 -1.63 0.81 -11.64
N GLU A 39 -2.63 1.11 -12.48
CA GLU A 39 -2.60 0.87 -13.93
C GLU A 39 -2.76 2.19 -14.71
N GLY A 40 -1.97 3.20 -14.36
CA GLY A 40 -2.04 4.52 -14.95
C GLY A 40 -2.46 5.58 -13.94
N PHE A 41 -2.92 6.72 -14.44
CA PHE A 41 -3.43 7.83 -13.65
C PHE A 41 -4.73 8.34 -14.26
N THR A 42 -5.75 8.53 -13.45
CA THR A 42 -7.11 8.89 -13.90
C THR A 42 -7.21 10.30 -14.48
N GLN A 43 -6.25 11.19 -14.19
CA GLN A 43 -6.19 12.57 -14.69
C GLN A 43 -4.86 12.89 -15.38
N PRO A 44 -4.53 12.26 -16.53
CA PRO A 44 -3.20 12.27 -17.11
C PRO A 44 -2.80 13.55 -17.85
N ASP A 45 -3.70 14.51 -18.07
CA ASP A 45 -3.51 15.66 -18.99
C ASP A 45 -2.22 16.46 -18.74
N ARG A 46 -1.75 16.49 -17.50
CA ARG A 46 -0.51 17.17 -17.10
C ARG A 46 0.71 16.26 -17.03
N LEU A 47 0.56 14.97 -17.31
CA LEU A 47 1.59 13.95 -17.11
C LEU A 47 1.98 13.24 -18.42
N THR A 48 1.82 13.91 -19.55
CA THR A 48 1.99 13.32 -20.90
C THR A 48 3.45 13.22 -21.36
N GLU A 49 4.39 13.86 -20.64
CA GLU A 49 5.81 13.93 -21.00
C GLU A 49 6.68 13.19 -19.96
N HIS A 50 7.93 12.91 -20.32
CA HIS A 50 9.00 12.41 -19.44
C HIS A 50 8.62 11.17 -18.60
N TYR A 51 7.73 10.34 -19.08
CA TYR A 51 7.24 9.17 -18.35
C TYR A 51 6.49 9.52 -17.04
N PHE A 52 5.98 10.75 -16.91
CA PHE A 52 5.35 11.24 -15.67
C PHE A 52 4.12 10.45 -15.24
N ILE A 53 3.42 9.77 -16.15
CA ILE A 53 2.32 8.86 -15.75
C ILE A 53 2.84 7.77 -14.82
N ASN A 54 4.02 7.20 -15.12
CA ASN A 54 4.64 6.21 -14.25
C ASN A 54 5.27 6.88 -13.02
N LEU A 55 6.17 7.87 -13.23
CA LEU A 55 6.98 8.47 -12.17
C LEU A 55 6.16 9.21 -11.10
N LEU A 56 5.04 9.81 -11.47
CA LEU A 56 4.21 10.63 -10.60
C LEU A 56 2.77 10.09 -10.51
N GLY A 57 2.21 9.69 -11.64
CA GLY A 57 0.82 9.26 -11.73
C GLY A 57 0.54 7.99 -10.93
N HIS A 58 1.37 6.96 -11.07
CA HIS A 58 1.20 5.69 -10.32
C HIS A 58 1.27 5.89 -8.80
N PRO A 59 2.31 6.55 -8.22
CA PRO A 59 2.34 6.82 -6.79
C PRO A 59 1.19 7.72 -6.32
N MET A 60 0.75 8.67 -7.14
CA MET A 60 -0.39 9.54 -6.82
C MET A 60 -1.69 8.74 -6.78
N GLU A 61 -1.94 7.89 -7.78
CA GLU A 61 -3.13 7.04 -7.85
C GLU A 61 -3.23 6.11 -6.65
N THR A 62 -2.10 5.48 -6.27
CA THR A 62 -2.00 4.67 -5.06
C THR A 62 -2.33 5.49 -3.81
N SER A 63 -1.79 6.70 -3.70
CA SER A 63 -2.06 7.61 -2.57
C SER A 63 -3.53 8.01 -2.48
N ILE A 64 -4.19 8.24 -3.61
CA ILE A 64 -5.63 8.54 -3.70
C ILE A 64 -6.44 7.32 -3.22
N ALA A 65 -6.12 6.12 -3.73
CA ALA A 65 -6.83 4.90 -3.36
C ALA A 65 -6.75 4.61 -1.86
N ILE A 66 -5.56 4.70 -1.24
CA ILE A 66 -5.38 4.54 0.21
C ILE A 66 -6.21 5.58 0.96
N SER A 67 -6.17 6.85 0.52
CA SER A 67 -6.91 7.94 1.18
C SER A 67 -8.41 7.68 1.18
N HIS A 68 -8.98 7.25 0.04
CA HIS A 68 -10.39 6.89 -0.05
C HIS A 68 -10.75 5.68 0.82
N LEU A 69 -9.92 4.62 0.83
CA LEU A 69 -10.15 3.46 1.69
C LEU A 69 -10.18 3.82 3.18
N ILE A 70 -9.36 4.79 3.60
CA ILE A 70 -9.38 5.31 4.96
C ILE A 70 -10.60 6.20 5.18
N PHE A 71 -10.67 7.38 4.52
CA PHE A 71 -11.64 8.43 4.84
C PHE A 71 -13.08 8.07 4.50
N ASP A 72 -13.31 7.16 3.55
CA ASP A 72 -14.63 6.60 3.25
C ASP A 72 -15.01 5.43 4.16
N GLY A 73 -14.15 5.09 5.13
CA GLY A 73 -14.41 4.13 6.20
C GLY A 73 -14.39 2.67 5.77
N THR A 74 -13.78 2.33 4.62
CA THR A 74 -13.65 0.91 4.20
C THR A 74 -12.80 0.12 5.18
N LEU A 75 -11.65 0.65 5.61
CA LEU A 75 -10.79 0.01 6.61
C LEU A 75 -11.42 -0.02 8.01
N GLU A 76 -12.29 0.92 8.35
CA GLU A 76 -13.10 0.90 9.57
C GLU A 76 -14.09 -0.26 9.56
N ARG A 77 -14.85 -0.41 8.46
CA ARG A 77 -15.88 -1.46 8.30
C ARG A 77 -15.28 -2.86 8.17
N HIS A 78 -14.09 -2.97 7.61
CA HIS A 78 -13.42 -4.23 7.29
C HIS A 78 -12.08 -4.37 8.00
N SER A 79 -12.08 -4.33 9.34
CA SER A 79 -10.86 -4.28 10.17
C SER A 79 -9.93 -5.50 10.05
N GLY A 80 -10.39 -6.60 9.45
CA GLY A 80 -9.57 -7.79 9.17
C GLY A 80 -8.97 -7.82 7.77
N LEU A 81 -9.12 -6.75 6.99
CA LEU A 81 -8.70 -6.69 5.60
C LEU A 81 -7.15 -6.67 5.50
N LYS A 82 -6.62 -7.55 4.65
CA LYS A 82 -5.19 -7.62 4.34
C LYS A 82 -4.96 -7.02 2.96
N ILE A 83 -4.44 -5.80 2.90
CA ILE A 83 -4.15 -5.10 1.64
C ILE A 83 -2.67 -4.74 1.60
N CYS A 84 -1.98 -5.14 0.54
CA CYS A 84 -0.63 -4.69 0.20
C CYS A 84 -0.70 -3.73 -0.98
N PHE A 85 -0.03 -2.60 -0.85
CA PHE A 85 0.07 -1.60 -1.90
C PHE A 85 1.44 -1.64 -2.56
N ALA A 86 1.44 -1.60 -3.89
CA ALA A 86 2.64 -1.49 -4.70
C ALA A 86 3.38 -0.17 -4.49
N HIS A 87 4.66 -0.15 -4.86
CA HIS A 87 5.52 1.05 -4.88
C HIS A 87 5.59 1.74 -3.52
N GLY A 88 5.81 0.95 -2.45
CA GLY A 88 5.91 1.45 -1.09
C GLY A 88 4.65 2.18 -0.60
N GLY A 89 3.49 2.02 -1.25
CA GLY A 89 2.26 2.77 -0.95
C GLY A 89 2.23 4.18 -1.52
N GLY A 90 3.06 4.47 -2.51
CA GLY A 90 3.12 5.76 -3.19
C GLY A 90 3.67 6.87 -2.29
N PHE A 91 3.09 8.07 -2.37
CA PHE A 91 3.55 9.20 -1.55
C PHE A 91 2.98 9.20 -0.13
N LEU A 92 1.91 8.45 0.12
CA LEU A 92 1.12 8.63 1.33
C LEU A 92 1.82 8.21 2.62
N PRO A 93 2.61 7.12 2.67
CA PRO A 93 3.34 6.74 3.88
C PRO A 93 4.23 7.84 4.44
N ALA A 94 4.91 8.61 3.57
CA ALA A 94 5.71 9.75 3.98
C ALA A 94 4.88 10.98 4.42
N TYR A 95 3.61 11.08 3.99
CA TYR A 95 2.71 12.21 4.27
C TYR A 95 1.59 11.88 5.25
N ALA A 96 1.58 10.72 5.86
CA ALA A 96 0.52 10.30 6.80
C ALA A 96 0.28 11.31 7.94
N GLY A 97 1.33 11.94 8.46
CA GLY A 97 1.23 12.97 9.49
C GLY A 97 0.38 14.19 9.06
N ARG A 98 0.31 14.50 7.76
CA ARG A 98 -0.56 15.58 7.26
C ARG A 98 -2.04 15.21 7.39
N MET A 99 -2.39 13.95 7.16
CA MET A 99 -3.78 13.47 7.36
C MET A 99 -4.17 13.52 8.83
N ASP A 100 -3.27 13.04 9.72
CA ASP A 100 -3.49 13.05 11.17
C ASP A 100 -3.66 14.48 11.70
N HIS A 101 -2.88 15.42 11.17
CA HIS A 101 -3.01 16.84 11.53
C HIS A 101 -4.35 17.43 11.06
N ALA A 102 -4.83 17.06 9.87
CA ALA A 102 -6.09 17.55 9.35
C ALA A 102 -7.31 16.99 10.08
N PHE A 103 -7.23 15.77 10.58
CA PHE A 103 -8.35 15.03 11.16
C PHE A 103 -9.09 15.81 12.26
N PRO A 104 -8.45 16.35 13.32
CA PRO A 104 -9.17 17.13 14.36
C PRO A 104 -9.63 18.52 13.90
N LEU A 105 -9.10 19.03 12.79
CA LEU A 105 -9.36 20.39 12.32
C LEU A 105 -10.49 20.45 11.28
N ARG A 106 -10.80 19.33 10.65
CA ARG A 106 -11.71 19.25 9.51
C ARG A 106 -12.85 18.29 9.80
N PRO A 107 -14.09 18.79 10.02
CA PRO A 107 -15.25 17.93 10.26
C PRO A 107 -15.52 16.91 9.14
N ASP A 108 -15.23 17.27 7.89
CA ASP A 108 -15.36 16.40 6.73
C ASP A 108 -14.41 15.20 6.74
N CYS A 109 -13.28 15.29 7.48
CA CYS A 109 -12.37 14.17 7.70
C CYS A 109 -12.86 13.15 8.74
N GLN A 110 -13.87 13.48 9.54
CA GLN A 110 -14.32 12.68 10.69
C GLN A 110 -15.67 11.99 10.44
N THR A 111 -16.18 12.01 9.22
CA THR A 111 -17.57 11.58 8.94
C THR A 111 -17.77 10.07 8.95
N LYS A 112 -16.74 9.30 8.64
CA LYS A 112 -16.84 7.84 8.43
C LYS A 112 -15.76 7.03 9.15
N ILE A 113 -14.86 7.68 9.88
CA ILE A 113 -13.78 7.06 10.64
C ILE A 113 -13.73 7.58 12.06
N SER A 114 -13.37 6.73 13.01
CA SER A 114 -13.34 7.03 14.45
C SER A 114 -11.95 7.27 15.01
N LYS A 115 -10.90 6.90 14.28
CA LYS A 115 -9.49 6.97 14.68
C LYS A 115 -8.71 7.90 13.76
N LEU A 116 -7.49 8.23 14.16
CA LEU A 116 -6.57 8.97 13.29
C LEU A 116 -6.28 8.18 11.99
N PRO A 117 -6.21 8.84 10.83
CA PRO A 117 -5.88 8.20 9.56
C PRO A 117 -4.62 7.32 9.60
N GLY A 118 -3.58 7.76 10.32
CA GLY A 118 -2.34 7.01 10.50
C GLY A 118 -2.52 5.68 11.21
N GLU A 119 -3.53 5.53 12.08
CA GLU A 119 -3.83 4.26 12.76
C GLU A 119 -4.39 3.22 11.77
N TYR A 120 -5.14 3.64 10.75
CA TYR A 120 -5.59 2.73 9.67
C TYR A 120 -4.44 2.33 8.77
N MET A 121 -3.48 3.21 8.52
CA MET A 121 -2.29 2.88 7.74
C MET A 121 -1.43 1.80 8.39
N GLN A 122 -1.45 1.67 9.72
CA GLN A 122 -0.77 0.58 10.45
C GLN A 122 -1.34 -0.82 10.14
N GLN A 123 -2.50 -0.91 9.50
CA GLN A 123 -3.11 -2.19 9.09
C GLN A 123 -2.67 -2.62 7.69
N LEU A 124 -2.04 -1.73 6.93
CA LEU A 124 -1.68 -1.94 5.53
C LEU A 124 -0.30 -2.60 5.42
N PHE A 125 -0.09 -3.25 4.29
CA PHE A 125 1.19 -3.80 3.87
C PHE A 125 1.71 -3.00 2.67
N PHE A 126 3.02 -2.96 2.51
CA PHE A 126 3.68 -2.23 1.43
C PHE A 126 4.77 -3.12 0.82
N ASP A 127 5.07 -2.93 -0.46
CA ASP A 127 6.21 -3.60 -1.06
C ASP A 127 7.50 -2.76 -0.96
N THR A 128 8.61 -3.34 -1.40
CA THR A 128 9.93 -2.71 -1.36
C THR A 128 10.27 -1.94 -2.65
N VAL A 129 9.32 -1.74 -3.57
CA VAL A 129 9.56 -1.10 -4.86
C VAL A 129 9.54 0.43 -4.72
N ASP A 130 10.47 0.96 -3.94
CA ASP A 130 10.68 2.39 -3.71
C ASP A 130 12.08 2.87 -4.13
N PHE A 131 12.96 1.92 -4.53
CA PHE A 131 14.28 2.13 -5.14
C PHE A 131 15.31 2.88 -4.28
N GLU A 132 14.97 3.26 -3.04
CA GLU A 132 15.84 4.05 -2.18
C GLU A 132 15.90 3.43 -0.76
N PRO A 133 17.11 3.05 -0.25
CA PRO A 133 17.23 2.43 1.07
C PRO A 133 16.70 3.27 2.22
N ASP A 134 16.84 4.61 2.15
CA ASP A 134 16.34 5.52 3.18
C ASP A 134 14.81 5.55 3.23
N GLN A 135 14.15 5.46 2.06
CA GLN A 135 12.70 5.36 1.97
C GLN A 135 12.20 4.02 2.54
N LEU A 136 12.85 2.92 2.18
CA LEU A 136 12.55 1.60 2.73
C LEU A 136 12.76 1.56 4.25
N SER A 137 13.86 2.17 4.73
CA SER A 137 14.10 2.34 6.17
C SER A 137 12.97 3.10 6.84
N HIS A 138 12.48 4.18 6.22
CA HIS A 138 11.34 4.95 6.74
C HIS A 138 10.07 4.08 6.84
N LEU A 139 9.74 3.31 5.81
CA LEU A 139 8.60 2.40 5.82
C LEU A 139 8.71 1.37 6.95
N ILE A 140 9.85 0.69 7.05
CA ILE A 140 10.09 -0.34 8.07
C ILE A 140 10.00 0.26 9.49
N ASN A 141 10.65 1.40 9.72
CA ASN A 141 10.62 2.07 11.03
C ASN A 141 9.22 2.56 11.42
N ARG A 142 8.40 2.93 10.45
CA ARG A 142 7.06 3.47 10.71
C ARG A 142 5.98 2.41 10.86
N TYR A 143 6.05 1.36 10.05
CA TYR A 143 4.97 0.37 9.93
C TYR A 143 5.36 -1.02 10.46
N GLY A 144 6.64 -1.26 10.74
CA GLY A 144 7.17 -2.56 11.14
C GLY A 144 7.67 -3.38 9.96
N SER A 145 8.74 -4.14 10.17
CA SER A 145 9.30 -5.06 9.17
C SER A 145 8.30 -6.14 8.76
N ASP A 146 7.37 -6.51 9.64
CA ASP A 146 6.31 -7.50 9.42
C ASP A 146 5.19 -7.01 8.50
N HIS A 147 5.17 -5.73 8.14
CA HIS A 147 4.26 -5.10 7.19
C HIS A 147 4.86 -4.85 5.80
N ILE A 148 6.13 -5.18 5.58
CA ILE A 148 6.82 -4.96 4.31
C ILE A 148 7.03 -6.28 3.58
N LEU A 149 6.73 -6.30 2.27
CA LEU A 149 6.87 -7.45 1.40
C LEU A 149 7.90 -7.17 0.29
N LEU A 150 8.75 -8.15 -0.01
CA LEU A 150 9.67 -8.04 -1.14
C LEU A 150 8.89 -7.95 -2.44
N GLY A 151 9.12 -6.90 -3.21
CA GLY A 151 8.56 -6.67 -4.54
C GLY A 151 9.66 -6.40 -5.57
N THR A 152 9.34 -6.62 -6.85
CA THR A 152 10.25 -6.37 -7.96
C THR A 152 9.64 -5.54 -9.08
N ASP A 153 8.33 -5.45 -9.14
CA ASP A 153 7.58 -4.87 -10.27
C ASP A 153 7.89 -5.54 -11.64
N PHE A 154 8.42 -6.78 -11.60
CA PHE A 154 8.65 -7.56 -12.84
C PHE A 154 7.30 -7.85 -13.54
N PRO A 155 7.18 -7.71 -14.88
CA PRO A 155 8.25 -7.53 -15.87
C PRO A 155 8.40 -6.10 -16.43
N TYR A 156 8.01 -5.10 -15.67
CA TYR A 156 8.06 -3.71 -16.13
C TYR A 156 9.49 -3.18 -16.22
N ASP A 157 9.71 -2.18 -17.08
CA ASP A 157 11.01 -1.56 -17.34
C ASP A 157 11.58 -0.79 -16.14
N MET A 158 10.71 -0.36 -15.22
CA MET A 158 11.07 0.25 -13.95
C MET A 158 11.26 -0.78 -12.82
N GLY A 159 11.21 -2.08 -13.11
CA GLY A 159 11.34 -3.12 -12.09
C GLY A 159 12.67 -3.08 -11.34
N GLU A 160 12.64 -3.37 -10.04
CA GLU A 160 13.84 -3.54 -9.21
C GLU A 160 14.56 -4.84 -9.58
N THR A 161 15.82 -4.73 -9.99
CA THR A 161 16.63 -5.85 -10.49
C THR A 161 17.46 -6.54 -9.40
N ASP A 162 17.66 -5.87 -8.24
CA ASP A 162 18.38 -6.41 -7.08
C ASP A 162 17.61 -6.12 -5.76
N PRO A 163 16.38 -6.66 -5.61
CA PRO A 163 15.54 -6.35 -4.45
C PRO A 163 16.16 -6.80 -3.13
N LEU A 164 16.94 -7.89 -3.12
CA LEU A 164 17.65 -8.34 -1.92
C LEU A 164 18.80 -7.40 -1.57
N GLY A 165 19.51 -6.88 -2.58
CA GLY A 165 20.56 -5.89 -2.38
C GLY A 165 20.00 -4.55 -1.88
N LEU A 166 18.78 -4.17 -2.27
CA LEU A 166 18.10 -2.98 -1.74
C LEU A 166 17.82 -3.16 -0.24
N VAL A 167 17.21 -4.28 0.17
CA VAL A 167 16.94 -4.58 1.60
C VAL A 167 18.24 -4.64 2.39
N GLY A 168 19.29 -5.24 1.82
CA GLY A 168 20.63 -5.35 2.47
C GLY A 168 21.35 -4.02 2.68
N LYS A 169 20.91 -2.92 2.06
CA LYS A 169 21.46 -1.56 2.25
C LYS A 169 20.75 -0.77 3.33
N VAL A 170 19.65 -1.30 3.90
CA VAL A 170 18.93 -0.63 4.99
C VAL A 170 19.67 -0.88 6.30
N ASP A 171 20.18 0.18 6.90
CA ASP A 171 20.91 0.09 8.15
C ASP A 171 20.02 -0.29 9.34
N GLY A 172 20.57 -1.08 10.26
CA GLY A 172 19.95 -1.40 11.55
C GLY A 172 18.90 -2.51 11.53
N LEU A 173 18.67 -3.18 10.41
CA LEU A 173 17.80 -4.35 10.36
C LEU A 173 18.47 -5.56 11.04
N SER A 174 17.70 -6.28 11.86
CA SER A 174 18.09 -7.59 12.36
C SER A 174 17.99 -8.68 11.25
N GLU A 175 18.60 -9.83 11.47
CA GLU A 175 18.44 -10.98 10.56
C GLU A 175 16.96 -11.39 10.45
N ASP A 176 16.19 -11.30 11.52
CA ASP A 176 14.76 -11.61 11.55
C ASP A 176 13.95 -10.58 10.74
N ASP A 177 14.30 -9.29 10.79
CA ASP A 177 13.67 -8.26 9.95
C ASP A 177 13.92 -8.53 8.47
N VAL A 178 15.17 -8.81 8.10
CA VAL A 178 15.55 -9.16 6.71
C VAL A 178 14.79 -10.38 6.24
N ALA A 179 14.76 -11.46 7.04
CA ALA A 179 14.03 -12.67 6.69
C ALA A 179 12.52 -12.41 6.53
N SER A 180 11.94 -11.58 7.41
CA SER A 180 10.54 -11.17 7.35
C SER A 180 10.22 -10.45 6.05
N VAL A 181 10.96 -9.41 5.71
CA VAL A 181 10.80 -8.62 4.48
C VAL A 181 11.04 -9.48 3.24
N CYS A 182 12.12 -10.26 3.23
CA CYS A 182 12.55 -11.03 2.05
C CYS A 182 11.69 -12.24 1.72
N GLY A 183 10.74 -12.66 2.60
CA GLY A 183 9.89 -13.79 2.24
C GLY A 183 8.91 -14.26 3.30
N LEU A 184 9.26 -14.23 4.59
CA LEU A 184 8.40 -14.81 5.63
C LEU A 184 7.05 -14.10 5.74
N ASN A 185 6.99 -12.79 5.52
CA ASN A 185 5.72 -12.05 5.50
C ASN A 185 4.81 -12.51 4.35
N ALA A 186 5.36 -12.63 3.14
CA ALA A 186 4.60 -13.14 2.00
C ALA A 186 4.14 -14.58 2.24
N ALA A 187 5.01 -15.45 2.77
CA ALA A 187 4.65 -16.82 3.12
C ALA A 187 3.51 -16.86 4.14
N ARG A 188 3.59 -16.06 5.21
CA ARG A 188 2.54 -15.93 6.24
C ARG A 188 1.21 -15.46 5.65
N LEU A 189 1.22 -14.36 4.89
CA LEU A 189 0.02 -13.75 4.32
C LEU A 189 -0.65 -14.64 3.27
N LEU A 190 0.14 -15.34 2.47
CA LEU A 190 -0.33 -16.26 1.44
C LEU A 190 -0.55 -17.68 1.99
N LYS A 191 -0.31 -17.93 3.27
CA LYS A 191 -0.47 -19.24 3.92
C LYS A 191 0.29 -20.33 3.16
N LEU A 192 1.56 -20.05 2.87
CA LEU A 192 2.48 -21.02 2.28
C LEU A 192 3.16 -21.80 3.42
N ASP A 193 3.33 -23.11 3.20
CA ASP A 193 4.15 -23.91 4.09
C ASP A 193 5.61 -23.47 3.92
N ALA A 194 6.24 -23.00 5.00
CA ALA A 194 7.62 -22.54 5.03
C ALA A 194 8.58 -23.68 5.36
#